data_a091a78279ef95b9ab3537a897fd956f
#
_entry.id   a091a78279ef95b9ab3537a897fd956f
#
_cell.length_a   1.000
_cell.length_b   1.000
_cell.length_c   1.000
_cell.angle_alpha   90.00
_cell.angle_beta   90.00
_cell.angle_gamma   90.00
#
_symmetry.space_group_name_H-M   'P 1'
#
loop_
_entity.id
_entity.type
_entity.pdbx_description
1 polymer ?
#
loop_
_entity_poly.entity_id
_entity_poly.type
_entity_poly.pdbx_seq_one_letter_code
_entity_poly.pdbx_strand_id
1 'polypeptide(L)'
;TVGVEVDDWTEVSANNPAGDWLFLQSAGPFTLEPGDYNNITVGMVWARATGGDPFESVQLLRIADDKAQALFDNCFEIVSGPDAPDVTIQELENELILYLTNDNPISNNFQETYTAIDPGISKELPDGTLLTEEDRSYEFEGYQIYQLADETVSPSDLQNIEKARLIFQCDLANDVNQLVNYSFDEVMQVPVPSLMANGANEGIRHSFQVTTDAFAQGDNALVNHKTYYF
;
A
#
# COMPACT_ATOMS: atom_id res chain seq x y z
N THR A 1 23.60 -4.67 -17.42
CA THR A 1 24.40 -3.60 -18.04
C THR A 1 25.36 -3.07 -17.00
N VAL A 2 26.63 -3.42 -17.07
CA VAL A 2 27.64 -2.86 -16.19
C VAL A 2 27.83 -1.40 -16.62
N GLY A 3 27.14 -0.48 -15.95
CA GLY A 3 27.47 0.93 -16.05
C GLY A 3 28.88 1.12 -15.52
N VAL A 4 29.73 1.75 -16.29
CA VAL A 4 31.03 2.22 -15.78
C VAL A 4 30.65 3.31 -14.79
N GLU A 5 30.69 3.02 -13.49
CA GLU A 5 30.70 4.06 -12.46
C GLU A 5 31.95 4.88 -12.69
N VAL A 6 31.80 6.08 -13.19
CA VAL A 6 32.89 7.07 -13.17
C VAL A 6 32.84 7.66 -11.77
N ASP A 7 33.67 7.13 -10.90
CA ASP A 7 33.84 7.65 -9.54
C ASP A 7 34.01 9.17 -9.61
N ASP A 8 33.22 9.88 -8.83
CA ASP A 8 33.31 11.32 -8.54
C ASP A 8 32.82 12.32 -9.60
N TRP A 9 32.32 11.90 -10.77
CA TRP A 9 31.72 12.88 -11.68
C TRP A 9 30.21 13.06 -11.41
N THR A 10 29.82 14.29 -11.16
CA THR A 10 28.41 14.71 -11.07
C THR A 10 28.25 16.07 -11.75
N GLU A 11 27.01 16.45 -12.09
CA GLU A 11 26.70 17.79 -12.60
C GLU A 11 27.15 18.88 -11.61
N VAL A 12 27.06 18.58 -10.29
CA VAL A 12 27.51 19.48 -9.23
C VAL A 12 29.02 19.58 -9.19
N SER A 13 29.77 18.45 -9.23
CA SER A 13 31.23 18.45 -9.22
C SER A 13 31.82 19.06 -10.49
N ALA A 14 31.13 18.95 -11.62
CA ALA A 14 31.50 19.58 -12.89
C ALA A 14 31.11 21.07 -12.95
N ASN A 15 30.38 21.58 -11.94
CA ASN A 15 29.89 22.95 -11.89
C ASN A 15 29.07 23.35 -13.12
N ASN A 16 28.30 22.41 -13.66
CA ASN A 16 27.43 22.68 -14.80
C ASN A 16 26.21 23.53 -14.38
N PRO A 17 25.81 24.52 -15.20
CA PRO A 17 24.64 25.32 -14.90
C PRO A 17 23.36 24.47 -14.98
N ALA A 18 22.36 24.77 -14.16
CA ALA A 18 21.05 24.16 -14.28
C ALA A 18 20.45 24.42 -15.67
N GLY A 19 19.86 23.39 -16.27
CA GLY A 19 19.28 23.47 -17.61
C GLY A 19 18.52 22.20 -17.98
N ASP A 20 17.99 22.17 -19.20
CA ASP A 20 17.39 20.96 -19.76
C ASP A 20 18.46 20.00 -20.23
N TRP A 21 18.46 18.82 -19.65
CA TRP A 21 19.43 17.78 -19.97
C TRP A 21 18.79 16.71 -20.85
N LEU A 22 19.56 16.29 -21.86
CA LEU A 22 19.19 15.20 -22.75
C LEU A 22 20.14 14.03 -22.50
N PHE A 23 19.59 12.83 -22.48
CA PHE A 23 20.38 11.61 -22.42
C PHE A 23 19.95 10.64 -23.50
N LEU A 24 20.83 9.72 -23.85
CA LEU A 24 20.57 8.63 -24.77
C LEU A 24 20.62 7.30 -24.02
N GLN A 25 19.57 6.52 -24.17
CA GLN A 25 19.53 5.15 -23.68
C GLN A 25 19.38 4.20 -24.87
N SER A 26 20.08 3.07 -24.83
CA SER A 26 20.00 2.05 -25.88
C SER A 26 19.81 0.67 -25.25
N ALA A 27 19.06 -0.19 -25.96
CA ALA A 27 18.91 -1.59 -25.63
C ALA A 27 19.57 -2.44 -26.72
N GLY A 28 20.18 -3.54 -26.33
CA GLY A 28 20.89 -4.45 -27.25
C GLY A 28 22.37 -4.62 -26.92
N PRO A 29 23.15 -5.31 -27.78
CA PRO A 29 22.79 -5.80 -29.11
C PRO A 29 21.89 -7.05 -29.08
N PHE A 30 21.01 -7.18 -30.07
CA PHE A 30 20.23 -8.38 -30.32
C PHE A 30 20.17 -8.68 -31.82
N THR A 31 19.98 -9.95 -32.14
CA THR A 31 19.84 -10.41 -33.52
C THR A 31 18.38 -10.80 -33.76
N LEU A 32 17.79 -10.31 -34.85
CA LEU A 32 16.46 -10.74 -35.33
C LEU A 32 16.62 -11.55 -36.61
N GLU A 33 16.00 -12.73 -36.68
CA GLU A 33 15.86 -13.50 -37.88
C GLU A 33 14.62 -13.05 -38.69
N PRO A 34 14.52 -13.38 -40.00
CA PRO A 34 13.35 -13.02 -40.79
C PRO A 34 12.05 -13.58 -40.17
N GLY A 35 11.15 -12.68 -39.77
CA GLY A 35 9.88 -13.03 -39.11
C GLY A 35 9.89 -12.89 -37.59
N ASP A 36 11.05 -12.68 -36.98
CA ASP A 36 11.15 -12.43 -35.54
C ASP A 36 10.74 -11.00 -35.17
N TYR A 37 10.33 -10.83 -33.91
CA TYR A 37 10.07 -9.53 -33.33
C TYR A 37 10.69 -9.47 -31.92
N ASN A 38 10.96 -8.28 -31.45
CA ASN A 38 11.39 -8.03 -30.10
C ASN A 38 10.55 -6.90 -29.48
N ASN A 39 10.18 -7.08 -28.21
CA ASN A 39 9.47 -6.08 -27.43
C ASN A 39 10.44 -5.41 -26.46
N ILE A 40 10.51 -4.10 -26.49
CA ILE A 40 11.30 -3.32 -25.56
C ILE A 40 10.33 -2.52 -24.70
N THR A 41 10.33 -2.80 -23.40
CA THR A 41 9.56 -2.03 -22.42
C THR A 41 10.44 -0.95 -21.84
N VAL A 42 9.95 0.28 -21.81
CA VAL A 42 10.66 1.42 -21.21
C VAL A 42 9.81 1.94 -20.06
N GLY A 43 10.40 2.01 -18.87
CA GLY A 43 9.84 2.65 -17.69
C GLY A 43 10.44 4.04 -17.50
N MET A 44 9.64 4.98 -16.99
CA MET A 44 10.14 6.24 -16.45
C MET A 44 9.79 6.30 -14.97
N VAL A 45 10.81 6.35 -14.13
CA VAL A 45 10.66 6.52 -12.69
C VAL A 45 11.02 7.95 -12.30
N TRP A 46 10.35 8.44 -11.29
CA TRP A 46 10.57 9.76 -10.73
C TRP A 46 10.57 9.66 -9.21
N ALA A 47 11.52 10.34 -8.57
CA ALA A 47 11.56 10.45 -7.12
C ALA A 47 12.11 11.81 -6.71
N ARG A 48 11.64 12.31 -5.57
CA ARG A 48 12.08 13.56 -4.97
C ARG A 48 12.13 13.42 -3.46
N ALA A 49 13.25 13.80 -2.86
CA ALA A 49 13.38 13.89 -1.41
C ALA A 49 12.61 15.11 -0.88
N THR A 50 12.03 14.98 0.31
CA THR A 50 11.31 16.04 1.00
C THR A 50 12.23 17.10 1.62
N GLY A 51 13.52 16.79 1.76
CA GLY A 51 14.56 17.66 2.31
C GLY A 51 15.94 17.11 1.99
N GLY A 52 16.99 17.75 2.51
CA GLY A 52 18.37 17.37 2.28
C GLY A 52 18.99 17.98 1.02
N ASP A 53 20.08 17.38 0.56
CA ASP A 53 20.76 17.80 -0.66
C ASP A 53 20.19 17.12 -1.92
N PRO A 54 20.55 17.54 -3.13
CA PRO A 54 20.04 16.93 -4.37
C PRO A 54 20.34 15.44 -4.52
N PHE A 55 21.38 14.93 -3.86
CA PHE A 55 21.78 13.52 -3.95
C PHE A 55 20.81 12.60 -3.21
N GLU A 56 20.09 13.08 -2.20
CA GLU A 56 19.04 12.29 -1.56
C GLU A 56 17.92 11.92 -2.53
N SER A 57 17.57 12.83 -3.45
CA SER A 57 16.62 12.51 -4.53
C SER A 57 17.18 11.44 -5.49
N VAL A 58 18.49 11.42 -5.73
CA VAL A 58 19.14 10.39 -6.55
C VAL A 58 19.09 9.03 -5.85
N GLN A 59 19.29 8.97 -4.54
CA GLN A 59 19.16 7.72 -3.78
C GLN A 59 17.72 7.18 -3.82
N LEU A 60 16.74 8.04 -3.63
CA LEU A 60 15.33 7.66 -3.75
C LEU A 60 14.97 7.22 -5.17
N LEU A 61 15.56 7.86 -6.20
CA LEU A 61 15.36 7.47 -7.58
C LEU A 61 15.92 6.06 -7.86
N ARG A 62 17.08 5.71 -7.30
CA ARG A 62 17.64 4.34 -7.42
C ARG A 62 16.70 3.31 -6.82
N ILE A 63 16.17 3.57 -5.63
CA ILE A 63 15.18 2.68 -4.98
C ILE A 63 13.91 2.55 -5.84
N ALA A 64 13.44 3.65 -6.44
CA ALA A 64 12.29 3.63 -7.33
C ALA A 64 12.56 2.85 -8.63
N ASP A 65 13.78 2.93 -9.15
CA ASP A 65 14.22 2.18 -10.34
C ASP A 65 14.27 0.68 -10.05
N ASP A 66 14.85 0.29 -8.92
CA ASP A 66 14.89 -1.11 -8.48
C ASP A 66 13.48 -1.69 -8.31
N LYS A 67 12.54 -0.92 -7.75
CA LYS A 67 11.13 -1.31 -7.64
C LYS A 67 10.46 -1.46 -9.00
N ALA A 68 10.73 -0.56 -9.93
CA ALA A 68 10.18 -0.65 -11.29
C ALA A 68 10.73 -1.87 -12.04
N GLN A 69 12.01 -2.18 -11.85
CA GLN A 69 12.63 -3.39 -12.41
C GLN A 69 12.02 -4.67 -11.80
N ALA A 70 11.85 -4.71 -10.47
CA ALA A 70 11.23 -5.83 -9.79
C ALA A 70 9.78 -6.06 -10.24
N LEU A 71 9.01 -4.99 -10.45
CA LEU A 71 7.66 -5.06 -10.99
C LEU A 71 7.64 -5.64 -12.41
N PHE A 72 8.57 -5.23 -13.27
CA PHE A 72 8.73 -5.79 -14.62
C PHE A 72 9.09 -7.28 -14.56
N ASP A 73 10.05 -7.67 -13.73
CA ASP A 73 10.51 -9.05 -13.59
C ASP A 73 9.41 -9.99 -13.08
N ASN A 74 8.45 -9.45 -12.33
CA ASN A 74 7.26 -10.15 -11.87
C ASN A 74 6.03 -9.95 -12.78
N CYS A 75 6.24 -9.65 -14.05
CA CYS A 75 5.16 -9.52 -15.06
C CYS A 75 4.08 -8.49 -14.68
N PHE A 76 4.44 -7.44 -13.93
CA PHE A 76 3.54 -6.41 -13.40
C PHE A 76 2.50 -6.94 -12.39
N GLU A 77 2.75 -8.08 -11.78
CA GLU A 77 1.95 -8.55 -10.66
C GLU A 77 2.23 -7.68 -9.42
N ILE A 78 1.17 -7.15 -8.85
CA ILE A 78 1.21 -6.41 -7.58
C ILE A 78 0.60 -7.27 -6.48
N VAL A 79 1.03 -7.05 -5.25
CA VAL A 79 0.47 -7.76 -4.10
C VAL A 79 -1.00 -7.37 -3.95
N SER A 80 -1.87 -8.37 -3.95
CA SER A 80 -3.26 -8.19 -3.53
C SER A 80 -3.31 -8.22 -2.00
N GLY A 81 -4.03 -7.30 -1.39
CA GLY A 81 -4.28 -7.35 0.05
C GLY A 81 -5.09 -8.59 0.46
N PRO A 82 -5.27 -8.82 1.77
CA PRO A 82 -6.14 -9.90 2.24
C PRO A 82 -7.58 -9.67 1.79
N ASP A 83 -8.24 -10.75 1.40
CA ASP A 83 -9.68 -10.71 1.13
C ASP A 83 -10.45 -10.31 2.39
N ALA A 84 -11.52 -9.55 2.20
CA ALA A 84 -12.40 -9.19 3.29
C ALA A 84 -13.08 -10.43 3.90
N PRO A 85 -13.35 -10.43 5.21
CA PRO A 85 -14.06 -11.52 5.86
C PRO A 85 -15.52 -11.59 5.39
N ASP A 86 -16.11 -12.77 5.53
CA ASP A 86 -17.56 -12.92 5.43
C ASP A 86 -18.23 -12.25 6.64
N VAL A 87 -19.22 -11.40 6.38
CA VAL A 87 -19.93 -10.64 7.42
C VAL A 87 -21.35 -11.16 7.57
N THR A 88 -21.71 -11.59 8.78
CA THR A 88 -23.08 -11.91 9.15
C THR A 88 -23.60 -10.82 10.10
N ILE A 89 -24.75 -10.24 9.76
CA ILE A 89 -25.39 -9.20 10.56
C ILE A 89 -26.59 -9.77 11.29
N GLN A 90 -26.61 -9.60 12.60
CA GLN A 90 -27.81 -9.87 13.42
C GLN A 90 -28.44 -8.56 13.85
N GLU A 91 -29.65 -8.33 13.40
CA GLU A 91 -30.45 -7.17 13.78
C GLU A 91 -31.15 -7.41 15.10
N LEU A 92 -31.06 -6.45 16.00
CA LEU A 92 -31.76 -6.39 17.27
C LEU A 92 -32.50 -5.04 17.38
N GLU A 93 -33.27 -4.83 18.45
CA GLU A 93 -33.93 -3.55 18.66
C GLU A 93 -32.90 -2.44 18.97
N ASN A 94 -32.75 -1.47 18.03
CA ASN A 94 -31.82 -0.34 18.10
C ASN A 94 -30.34 -0.74 18.21
N GLU A 95 -29.98 -1.94 17.82
CA GLU A 95 -28.59 -2.39 17.76
C GLU A 95 -28.37 -3.45 16.67
N LEU A 96 -27.13 -3.55 16.21
CA LEU A 96 -26.69 -4.57 15.25
C LEU A 96 -25.49 -5.32 15.84
N ILE A 97 -25.40 -6.62 15.59
CA ILE A 97 -24.21 -7.39 15.88
C ILE A 97 -23.60 -7.83 14.55
N LEU A 98 -22.35 -7.45 14.31
CA LEU A 98 -21.56 -7.88 13.16
C LEU A 98 -20.71 -9.06 13.59
N TYR A 99 -20.80 -10.18 12.86
CA TYR A 99 -19.95 -11.34 13.03
C TYR A 99 -19.06 -11.48 11.79
N LEU A 100 -17.75 -11.58 12.03
CA LEU A 100 -16.75 -11.78 10.99
C LEU A 100 -16.30 -13.24 10.99
N THR A 101 -16.19 -13.83 9.81
CA THR A 101 -15.63 -15.18 9.62
C THR A 101 -14.73 -15.23 8.39
N ASN A 102 -13.67 -16.03 8.44
CA ASN A 102 -12.76 -16.30 7.33
C ASN A 102 -12.71 -17.80 7.02
N ASP A 103 -13.88 -18.42 6.94
CA ASP A 103 -14.00 -19.88 6.73
C ASP A 103 -14.08 -20.26 5.24
N ASN A 104 -14.02 -19.31 4.33
CA ASN A 104 -14.02 -19.57 2.90
C ASN A 104 -12.64 -20.08 2.44
N PRO A 105 -12.51 -21.37 2.06
CA PRO A 105 -11.21 -21.96 1.69
C PRO A 105 -10.64 -21.43 0.37
N ILE A 106 -11.41 -20.63 -0.40
CA ILE A 106 -10.93 -19.99 -1.65
C ILE A 106 -10.31 -18.63 -1.35
N SER A 107 -10.64 -18.01 -0.20
CA SER A 107 -10.09 -16.73 0.22
C SER A 107 -8.57 -16.83 0.44
N ASN A 108 -7.85 -15.82 0.00
CA ASN A 108 -6.41 -15.71 0.29
C ASN A 108 -6.14 -15.42 1.77
N ASN A 109 -7.18 -15.07 2.54
CA ASN A 109 -7.13 -14.85 3.98
C ASN A 109 -7.91 -15.91 4.77
N PHE A 110 -7.93 -17.16 4.27
CA PHE A 110 -8.57 -18.29 4.97
C PHE A 110 -8.01 -18.44 6.38
N GLN A 111 -8.89 -18.44 7.38
CA GLN A 111 -8.51 -18.54 8.81
C GLN A 111 -7.47 -17.48 9.25
N GLU A 112 -7.49 -16.29 8.64
CA GLU A 112 -6.60 -15.17 9.00
C GLU A 112 -5.10 -15.48 8.80
N THR A 113 -4.79 -16.34 7.82
CA THR A 113 -3.43 -16.77 7.53
C THR A 113 -2.84 -16.09 6.29
N TYR A 114 -3.37 -14.93 5.90
CA TYR A 114 -2.84 -14.19 4.76
C TYR A 114 -1.36 -13.88 4.95
N THR A 115 -0.58 -14.22 3.94
CA THR A 115 0.81 -13.77 3.79
C THR A 115 1.12 -13.63 2.30
N ALA A 116 1.81 -12.57 1.93
CA ALA A 116 2.23 -12.34 0.54
C ALA A 116 3.56 -11.59 0.48
N ILE A 117 4.50 -12.10 -0.30
CA ILE A 117 5.79 -11.44 -0.54
C ILE A 117 5.59 -10.31 -1.53
N ASP A 118 6.04 -9.10 -1.18
CA ASP A 118 6.02 -7.96 -2.09
C ASP A 118 7.25 -8.01 -3.02
N PRO A 119 7.06 -8.26 -4.31
CA PRO A 119 8.15 -8.27 -5.28
C PRO A 119 8.78 -6.88 -5.45
N GLY A 120 8.05 -5.81 -5.11
CA GLY A 120 8.55 -4.44 -5.14
C GLY A 120 9.53 -4.10 -4.02
N ILE A 121 9.70 -4.97 -3.02
CA ILE A 121 10.71 -4.80 -1.97
C ILE A 121 12.00 -5.52 -2.43
N SER A 122 13.08 -4.76 -2.57
CA SER A 122 14.39 -5.30 -2.97
C SER A 122 14.85 -6.41 -2.02
N LYS A 123 15.55 -7.41 -2.57
CA LYS A 123 16.21 -8.45 -1.75
C LYS A 123 17.42 -7.94 -0.99
N GLU A 124 17.96 -6.81 -1.41
CA GLU A 124 19.15 -6.20 -0.84
C GLU A 124 18.91 -4.70 -0.66
N LEU A 125 19.25 -4.20 0.52
CA LEU A 125 19.22 -2.77 0.82
C LEU A 125 20.44 -2.07 0.20
N PRO A 126 20.40 -0.73 0.02
CA PRO A 126 21.52 0.04 -0.55
C PRO A 126 22.85 -0.08 0.22
N ASP A 127 22.80 -0.50 1.48
CA ASP A 127 23.98 -0.75 2.33
C ASP A 127 24.55 -2.17 2.20
N GLY A 128 23.97 -3.01 1.33
CA GLY A 128 24.34 -4.41 1.13
C GLY A 128 23.68 -5.41 2.08
N THR A 129 22.75 -4.97 2.94
CA THR A 129 22.01 -5.86 3.82
C THR A 129 21.02 -6.69 3.01
N LEU A 130 21.10 -8.02 3.15
CA LEU A 130 20.14 -8.93 2.52
C LEU A 130 18.88 -9.05 3.38
N LEU A 131 17.72 -8.83 2.76
CA LEU A 131 16.42 -9.01 3.36
C LEU A 131 15.95 -10.47 3.20
N THR A 132 15.34 -11.00 4.24
CA THR A 132 14.67 -12.31 4.23
C THR A 132 13.34 -12.23 3.48
N GLU A 133 12.65 -13.34 3.28
CA GLU A 133 11.28 -13.34 2.76
C GLU A 133 10.31 -12.70 3.75
N GLU A 134 10.52 -12.92 5.05
CA GLU A 134 9.73 -12.32 6.13
C GLU A 134 9.83 -10.78 6.11
N ASP A 135 11.03 -10.22 5.92
CA ASP A 135 11.23 -8.76 5.82
C ASP A 135 10.52 -8.13 4.60
N ARG A 136 10.07 -8.96 3.65
CA ARG A 136 9.44 -8.54 2.40
C ARG A 136 7.99 -9.01 2.28
N SER A 137 7.44 -9.60 3.34
CA SER A 137 6.09 -10.13 3.37
C SER A 137 5.13 -9.18 4.06
N TYR A 138 3.93 -9.10 3.50
CA TYR A 138 2.77 -8.59 4.20
C TYR A 138 2.02 -9.74 4.83
N GLU A 139 1.57 -9.56 6.06
CA GLU A 139 0.80 -10.54 6.82
C GLU A 139 -0.52 -9.93 7.28
N PHE A 140 -1.46 -10.78 7.65
CA PHE A 140 -2.70 -10.34 8.27
C PHE A 140 -2.40 -9.76 9.66
N GLU A 141 -2.90 -8.53 9.92
CA GLU A 141 -2.69 -7.84 11.20
C GLU A 141 -3.97 -7.55 11.95
N GLY A 142 -5.13 -7.54 11.29
CA GLY A 142 -6.37 -7.24 11.96
C GLY A 142 -7.50 -6.73 11.09
N TYR A 143 -8.51 -6.18 11.75
CA TYR A 143 -9.71 -5.65 11.09
C TYR A 143 -9.94 -4.20 11.44
N GLN A 144 -10.41 -3.46 10.45
CA GLN A 144 -11.03 -2.16 10.60
C GLN A 144 -12.44 -2.24 10.05
N ILE A 145 -13.43 -1.79 10.83
CA ILE A 145 -14.82 -1.75 10.42
C ILE A 145 -15.24 -0.29 10.32
N TYR A 146 -15.73 0.08 9.16
CA TYR A 146 -16.20 1.41 8.86
C TYR A 146 -17.72 1.40 8.72
N GLN A 147 -18.40 2.42 9.25
CA GLN A 147 -19.74 2.78 8.81
C GLN A 147 -19.60 3.71 7.60
N LEU A 148 -20.36 3.44 6.56
CA LEU A 148 -20.35 4.19 5.31
C LEU A 148 -21.55 5.14 5.24
N ALA A 149 -21.38 6.28 4.58
CA ALA A 149 -22.46 7.27 4.41
C ALA A 149 -23.58 6.74 3.52
N ASP A 150 -23.23 5.98 2.46
CA ASP A 150 -24.16 5.40 1.51
C ASP A 150 -23.50 4.24 0.73
N GLU A 151 -24.28 3.62 -0.17
CA GLU A 151 -23.87 2.47 -0.98
C GLU A 151 -22.84 2.77 -2.09
N THR A 152 -22.53 4.03 -2.34
CA THR A 152 -21.60 4.44 -3.41
C THR A 152 -20.15 4.58 -2.92
N VAL A 153 -19.94 4.48 -1.62
CA VAL A 153 -18.63 4.60 -0.99
C VAL A 153 -17.75 3.40 -1.39
N SER A 154 -16.56 3.70 -1.87
CA SER A 154 -15.58 2.71 -2.32
C SER A 154 -14.39 2.61 -1.34
N PRO A 155 -13.56 1.55 -1.41
CA PRO A 155 -12.37 1.43 -0.58
C PRO A 155 -11.41 2.62 -0.66
N SER A 156 -11.36 3.32 -1.79
CA SER A 156 -10.55 4.54 -1.93
C SER A 156 -11.07 5.75 -1.14
N ASP A 157 -12.33 5.69 -0.70
CA ASP A 157 -12.97 6.76 0.07
C ASP A 157 -12.83 6.59 1.59
N LEU A 158 -12.23 5.49 2.08
CA LEU A 158 -12.15 5.17 3.52
C LEU A 158 -11.40 6.22 4.34
N GLN A 159 -10.52 7.01 3.73
CA GLN A 159 -9.83 8.11 4.40
C GLN A 159 -10.66 9.40 4.43
N ASN A 160 -11.80 9.46 3.76
CA ASN A 160 -12.69 10.61 3.76
C ASN A 160 -13.74 10.46 4.86
N ILE A 161 -13.62 11.23 5.94
CA ILE A 161 -14.51 11.18 7.11
C ILE A 161 -15.97 11.55 6.82
N GLU A 162 -16.24 12.21 5.69
CA GLU A 162 -17.60 12.54 5.25
C GLU A 162 -18.27 11.32 4.58
N LYS A 163 -17.47 10.34 4.14
CA LYS A 163 -17.94 9.15 3.44
C LYS A 163 -17.83 7.88 4.29
N ALA A 164 -16.77 7.73 5.07
CA ALA A 164 -16.52 6.56 5.90
C ALA A 164 -16.01 6.97 7.28
N ARG A 165 -16.51 6.30 8.31
CA ARG A 165 -16.10 6.53 9.70
C ARG A 165 -15.72 5.22 10.36
N LEU A 166 -14.48 5.13 10.82
CA LEU A 166 -14.00 3.98 11.57
C LEU A 166 -14.79 3.85 12.87
N ILE A 167 -15.46 2.70 13.06
CA ILE A 167 -16.28 2.42 14.24
C ILE A 167 -15.65 1.37 15.15
N PHE A 168 -14.94 0.40 14.58
CA PHE A 168 -14.19 -0.62 15.33
C PHE A 168 -12.87 -0.93 14.69
N GLN A 169 -11.92 -1.31 15.52
CA GLN A 169 -10.63 -1.83 15.11
C GLN A 169 -10.19 -2.90 16.09
N CYS A 170 -9.53 -3.94 15.61
CA CYS A 170 -8.80 -4.90 16.42
C CYS A 170 -7.61 -5.42 15.61
N ASP A 171 -6.54 -5.77 16.30
CA ASP A 171 -5.28 -6.22 15.72
C ASP A 171 -4.68 -7.38 16.52
N LEU A 172 -3.79 -8.12 15.89
CA LEU A 172 -3.08 -9.21 16.54
C LEU A 172 -2.25 -8.69 17.73
N ALA A 173 -2.16 -9.51 18.78
CA ALA A 173 -1.29 -9.21 19.92
C ALA A 173 0.14 -9.70 19.64
N ASN A 174 0.88 -8.97 18.81
CA ASN A 174 2.22 -9.35 18.31
C ASN A 174 3.24 -8.20 18.37
N ASP A 175 2.95 -7.14 19.14
CA ASP A 175 3.76 -5.93 19.29
C ASP A 175 3.83 -5.03 18.03
N VAL A 176 3.13 -5.38 16.93
CA VAL A 176 2.93 -4.53 15.75
C VAL A 176 1.64 -3.75 15.94
N ASN A 177 1.73 -2.48 16.30
CA ASN A 177 0.56 -1.65 16.56
C ASN A 177 0.40 -0.46 15.63
N GLN A 178 1.41 -0.13 14.83
CA GLN A 178 1.35 0.98 13.88
C GLN A 178 1.67 0.50 12.48
N LEU A 179 0.70 0.67 11.58
CA LEU A 179 0.90 0.43 10.17
C LEU A 179 1.08 1.77 9.46
N VAL A 180 2.23 1.95 8.85
CA VAL A 180 2.59 3.16 8.10
C VAL A 180 2.73 2.79 6.63
N ASN A 181 2.09 3.55 5.77
CA ASN A 181 2.28 3.45 4.33
C ASN A 181 2.53 4.84 3.73
N TYR A 182 2.94 4.90 2.47
CA TYR A 182 3.15 6.17 1.79
C TYR A 182 1.88 6.61 1.09
N SER A 183 1.43 7.84 1.38
CA SER A 183 0.36 8.52 0.65
C SER A 183 0.92 9.72 -0.10
N PHE A 184 0.35 10.02 -1.27
CA PHE A 184 0.79 11.16 -2.07
C PHE A 184 0.28 12.47 -1.45
N ASP A 185 1.21 13.38 -1.13
CA ASP A 185 0.89 14.73 -0.65
C ASP A 185 0.82 15.69 -1.85
N GLU A 186 -0.36 16.25 -2.09
CA GLU A 186 -0.58 17.15 -3.22
C GLU A 186 0.15 18.51 -3.10
N VAL A 187 0.46 18.93 -1.89
CA VAL A 187 1.17 20.21 -1.64
C VAL A 187 2.66 20.02 -1.86
N MET A 188 3.23 18.97 -1.31
CA MET A 188 4.65 18.64 -1.47
C MET A 188 4.96 17.95 -2.79
N GLN A 189 3.93 17.40 -3.48
CA GLN A 189 4.07 16.62 -4.71
C GLN A 189 4.99 15.41 -4.58
N VAL A 190 4.98 14.77 -3.41
CA VAL A 190 5.78 13.58 -3.09
C VAL A 190 4.98 12.61 -2.23
N PRO A 191 5.30 11.30 -2.26
CA PRO A 191 4.80 10.35 -1.28
C PRO A 191 5.37 10.68 0.11
N VAL A 192 4.51 10.77 1.11
CA VAL A 192 4.90 10.99 2.51
C VAL A 192 4.41 9.82 3.37
N PRO A 193 5.16 9.45 4.43
CA PRO A 193 4.69 8.43 5.37
C PRO A 193 3.40 8.88 6.04
N SER A 194 2.38 8.05 5.98
CA SER A 194 1.07 8.27 6.60
C SER A 194 0.70 7.09 7.47
N LEU A 195 0.23 7.39 8.68
CA LEU A 195 -0.26 6.36 9.59
C LEU A 195 -1.62 5.86 9.07
N MET A 196 -1.66 4.59 8.68
CA MET A 196 -2.85 3.96 8.12
C MET A 196 -3.69 3.26 9.18
N ALA A 197 -3.04 2.65 10.17
CA ALA A 197 -3.69 2.04 11.31
C ALA A 197 -2.86 2.24 12.57
N ASN A 198 -3.54 2.40 13.71
CA ASN A 198 -2.93 2.49 15.03
C ASN A 198 -3.71 1.56 15.95
N GLY A 199 -3.26 0.31 16.04
CA GLY A 199 -3.88 -0.76 16.79
C GLY A 199 -3.65 -0.66 18.29
N ALA A 200 -4.44 -1.40 19.05
CA ALA A 200 -4.33 -1.50 20.50
C ALA A 200 -3.52 -2.71 20.96
N ASN A 201 -3.15 -3.60 20.03
CA ASN A 201 -2.41 -4.85 20.31
C ASN A 201 -3.13 -5.76 21.33
N GLU A 202 -4.47 -5.79 21.26
CA GLU A 202 -5.35 -6.49 22.22
C GLU A 202 -5.83 -7.87 21.73
N GLY A 203 -5.51 -8.24 20.50
CA GLY A 203 -5.94 -9.48 19.86
C GLY A 203 -7.20 -9.31 19.01
N ILE A 204 -7.43 -10.31 18.15
CA ILE A 204 -8.54 -10.31 17.20
C ILE A 204 -9.87 -10.53 17.92
N ARG A 205 -10.90 -9.83 17.44
CA ARG A 205 -12.29 -10.04 17.80
C ARG A 205 -13.12 -10.28 16.55
N HIS A 206 -14.07 -11.21 16.64
CA HIS A 206 -14.90 -11.62 15.53
C HIS A 206 -16.36 -11.17 15.67
N SER A 207 -16.70 -10.45 16.76
CA SER A 207 -18.04 -9.92 16.96
C SER A 207 -18.00 -8.48 17.47
N PHE A 208 -18.84 -7.63 16.89
CA PHE A 208 -18.89 -6.21 17.19
C PHE A 208 -20.33 -5.76 17.33
N GLN A 209 -20.65 -5.10 18.43
CA GLN A 209 -21.96 -4.56 18.71
C GLN A 209 -22.02 -3.08 18.28
N VAL A 210 -22.83 -2.76 17.30
CA VAL A 210 -23.09 -1.40 16.82
C VAL A 210 -24.36 -0.88 17.49
N THR A 211 -24.26 0.15 18.28
CA THR A 211 -25.38 0.80 18.99
C THR A 211 -25.58 2.25 18.58
N THR A 212 -24.65 2.78 17.79
CA THR A 212 -24.65 4.19 17.41
C THR A 212 -24.49 4.36 15.91
N ASP A 213 -25.17 5.36 15.37
CA ASP A 213 -25.00 5.83 14.00
C ASP A 213 -23.90 6.89 13.97
N ALA A 214 -22.76 6.55 13.36
CA ALA A 214 -21.61 7.45 13.29
C ALA A 214 -21.91 8.72 12.46
N PHE A 215 -22.92 8.71 11.57
CA PHE A 215 -23.32 9.85 10.73
C PHE A 215 -24.52 10.63 11.28
N ALA A 216 -25.05 10.25 12.45
CA ALA A 216 -26.17 10.98 13.03
C ALA A 216 -25.81 12.43 13.40
N GLN A 217 -26.77 13.32 13.21
CA GLN A 217 -26.70 14.70 13.67
C GLN A 217 -27.64 14.86 14.86
N GLY A 218 -27.10 14.86 16.08
CA GLY A 218 -27.86 14.96 17.32
C GLY A 218 -27.90 13.63 18.09
N ASP A 219 -29.08 13.02 18.25
CA ASP A 219 -29.17 11.69 18.84
C ASP A 219 -28.54 10.64 17.90
N ASN A 220 -27.55 9.94 18.40
CA ASN A 220 -26.78 8.96 17.63
C ASN A 220 -27.27 7.51 17.80
N ALA A 221 -28.41 7.29 18.46
CA ALA A 221 -28.98 5.95 18.56
C ALA A 221 -29.38 5.42 17.16
N LEU A 222 -29.18 4.12 16.94
CA LEU A 222 -29.68 3.49 15.73
C LEU A 222 -31.21 3.58 15.65
N VAL A 223 -31.71 3.82 14.45
CA VAL A 223 -33.15 3.97 14.17
C VAL A 223 -33.64 2.75 13.41
N ASN A 224 -34.69 2.10 13.93
CA ASN A 224 -35.31 0.96 13.26
C ASN A 224 -35.79 1.35 11.85
N HIS A 225 -35.67 0.42 10.92
CA HIS A 225 -36.04 0.58 9.50
C HIS A 225 -35.24 1.60 8.72
N LYS A 226 -34.12 2.11 9.25
CA LYS A 226 -33.12 2.85 8.52
C LYS A 226 -32.07 1.89 7.97
N THR A 227 -31.67 2.06 6.71
CA THR A 227 -30.57 1.29 6.11
C THR A 227 -29.23 1.87 6.57
N TYR A 228 -28.35 1.01 7.00
CA TYR A 228 -26.97 1.30 7.38
C TYR A 228 -26.03 0.53 6.48
N TYR A 229 -24.87 1.10 6.16
CA TYR A 229 -23.85 0.49 5.32
C TYR A 229 -22.54 0.34 6.12
N PHE A 230 -21.88 -0.79 5.94
CA PHE A 230 -20.64 -1.13 6.62
C PHE A 230 -19.61 -1.74 5.66
#